data_cf59d8d2a69603c105300fd4f01888cf
#
_entry.id   cf59d8d2a69603c105300fd4f01888cf
#
_cell.length_a   1.000
_cell.length_b   1.000
_cell.length_c   1.000
_cell.angle_alpha   90.00
_cell.angle_beta   90.00
_cell.angle_gamma   90.00
#
_symmetry.space_group_name_H-M   'P 1'
#
loop_
_entity.id
_entity.type
_entity.pdbx_description
1 polymer ?
#
loop_
_entity_poly.entity_id
_entity_poly.type
_entity_poly.pdbx_seq_one_letter_code
_entity_poly.pdbx_strand_id
1 'polypeptide(L)'
;MKQHSFFIKIITICFASLLFGSCIREDIAGNSPEANFESLWKIIDEQYCFLDYKHEEYGLDWDEVHTRYAQRITPDMTWENLYEVLSDMVNELRDGHVNLSSSIGTSQYRTWFDAFPHNFSDSIQSIYLGKDYVNSSGLTYSILENNIGYIYCGSFSSGIGDGNLDQTLNALAVCDGLIIDVRDNGGGNLTTAQKLAARFTNERVLVGYMYHKTGPGHNDFSEPKPVYIDPSNGIRWQKKAVVLTNRRSYSATNDFVNSMNQFPNVTLVGDKTGGGSGLPFSSEIPCGWSIRFSASPMLDPGMNQLEFGIDPDIKVDMTSEDIARGKDTMIETACKVLKNLD
;
A
#
# COMPACT_ATOMS: atom_id res chain seq x y z
N MET A 1 -82.43 8.06 49.76
CA MET A 1 -81.13 8.23 50.37
C MET A 1 -80.45 6.87 50.29
N LYS A 2 -79.70 6.59 49.23
CA LYS A 2 -78.94 5.36 49.08
C LYS A 2 -77.50 5.74 48.69
N GLN A 3 -76.59 5.42 49.58
CA GLN A 3 -75.17 5.52 49.38
C GLN A 3 -74.72 4.43 48.31
N HIS A 4 -74.13 4.87 47.27
CA HIS A 4 -73.40 3.93 46.39
C HIS A 4 -71.88 4.03 46.68
N SER A 5 -71.41 2.99 47.31
CA SER A 5 -69.97 2.74 47.52
C SER A 5 -69.34 2.35 46.16
N PHE A 6 -68.36 3.15 45.73
CA PHE A 6 -67.59 2.88 44.52
C PHE A 6 -66.32 2.13 44.96
N PHE A 7 -66.32 0.82 44.70
CA PHE A 7 -65.10 -0.01 44.85
C PHE A 7 -64.13 0.24 43.69
N ILE A 8 -63.08 0.97 43.97
CA ILE A 8 -61.97 1.08 43.06
C ILE A 8 -61.12 -0.17 43.25
N LYS A 9 -61.19 -1.07 42.26
CA LYS A 9 -60.22 -2.19 42.15
C LYS A 9 -58.92 -1.62 41.57
N ILE A 10 -57.90 -1.49 42.38
CA ILE A 10 -56.54 -1.22 41.98
C ILE A 10 -55.99 -2.55 41.42
N ILE A 11 -55.92 -2.65 40.11
CA ILE A 11 -55.17 -3.70 39.45
C ILE A 11 -53.69 -3.32 39.48
N THR A 12 -52.98 -3.95 40.41
CA THR A 12 -51.50 -3.86 40.43
C THR A 12 -50.98 -4.69 39.27
N ILE A 13 -50.66 -4.03 38.18
CA ILE A 13 -49.93 -4.65 37.08
C ILE A 13 -48.47 -4.73 37.53
N CYS A 14 -48.04 -5.91 37.97
CA CYS A 14 -46.62 -6.23 38.09
C CYS A 14 -46.00 -6.22 36.70
N PHE A 15 -45.37 -5.13 36.34
CA PHE A 15 -44.45 -5.08 35.22
C PHE A 15 -43.20 -5.85 35.64
N ALA A 16 -43.18 -7.14 35.31
CA ALA A 16 -41.95 -7.92 35.33
C ALA A 16 -41.11 -7.37 34.20
N SER A 17 -40.27 -6.39 34.48
CA SER A 17 -39.17 -5.95 33.66
C SER A 17 -38.20 -7.15 33.53
N LEU A 18 -38.36 -7.93 32.46
CA LEU A 18 -37.35 -8.81 31.96
C LEU A 18 -36.16 -7.91 31.58
N LEU A 19 -35.29 -7.72 32.54
CA LEU A 19 -33.93 -7.29 32.29
C LEU A 19 -33.28 -8.41 31.43
N PHE A 20 -33.44 -8.34 30.13
CA PHE A 20 -32.47 -8.92 29.25
C PHE A 20 -31.15 -8.20 29.54
N GLY A 21 -30.45 -8.66 30.55
CA GLY A 21 -29.04 -8.47 30.66
C GLY A 21 -28.45 -9.09 29.40
N SER A 22 -28.34 -8.32 28.33
CA SER A 22 -27.32 -8.51 27.35
C SER A 22 -26.02 -8.36 28.13
N CYS A 23 -25.57 -9.45 28.75
CA CYS A 23 -24.15 -9.62 29.00
C CYS A 23 -23.53 -9.58 27.60
N ILE A 24 -23.13 -8.40 27.17
CA ILE A 24 -21.92 -8.28 26.40
C ILE A 24 -20.89 -8.89 27.36
N ARG A 25 -20.63 -10.18 27.21
CA ARG A 25 -19.34 -10.72 27.58
C ARG A 25 -18.40 -9.97 26.66
N GLU A 26 -17.81 -8.89 27.14
CA GLU A 26 -16.44 -8.64 26.77
C GLU A 26 -15.75 -9.95 27.16
N ASP A 27 -15.51 -10.79 26.17
CA ASP A 27 -14.48 -11.81 26.29
C ASP A 27 -13.22 -10.98 26.57
N ILE A 28 -12.93 -10.77 27.86
CA ILE A 28 -11.59 -10.34 28.28
C ILE A 28 -10.74 -11.51 27.86
N ALA A 29 -10.26 -11.46 26.62
CA ALA A 29 -9.35 -12.44 26.09
C ALA A 29 -8.19 -12.45 27.08
N GLY A 30 -7.99 -13.58 27.76
CA GLY A 30 -6.93 -13.70 28.74
C GLY A 30 -5.61 -13.36 28.06
N ASN A 31 -4.66 -12.78 28.79
CA ASN A 31 -3.34 -12.44 28.26
C ASN A 31 -2.39 -13.67 28.27
N SER A 32 -2.94 -14.85 27.90
CA SER A 32 -2.14 -16.07 27.72
C SER A 32 -1.55 -16.14 26.31
N PRO A 33 -0.48 -16.89 26.08
CA PRO A 33 0.02 -17.13 24.72
C PRO A 33 -1.04 -17.61 23.74
N GLU A 34 -1.90 -18.55 24.16
CA GLU A 34 -3.02 -19.04 23.33
C GLU A 34 -4.02 -17.94 23.00
N ALA A 35 -4.43 -17.13 23.99
CA ALA A 35 -5.39 -16.06 23.76
C ALA A 35 -4.87 -15.01 22.76
N ASN A 36 -3.57 -14.70 22.80
CA ASN A 36 -2.94 -13.79 21.85
C ASN A 36 -2.82 -14.40 20.45
N PHE A 37 -2.49 -15.68 20.35
CA PHE A 37 -2.46 -16.41 19.09
C PHE A 37 -3.84 -16.45 18.42
N GLU A 38 -4.88 -16.87 19.15
CA GLU A 38 -6.26 -16.95 18.63
C GLU A 38 -6.78 -15.55 18.22
N SER A 39 -6.48 -14.53 19.02
CA SER A 39 -6.86 -13.15 18.70
C SER A 39 -6.19 -12.66 17.41
N LEU A 40 -4.88 -12.89 17.26
CA LEU A 40 -4.15 -12.48 16.06
C LEU A 40 -4.66 -13.23 14.82
N TRP A 41 -4.81 -14.55 14.91
CA TRP A 41 -5.32 -15.36 13.82
C TRP A 41 -6.70 -14.87 13.36
N LYS A 42 -7.62 -14.63 14.32
CA LYS A 42 -8.98 -14.17 14.07
C LYS A 42 -9.02 -12.76 13.47
N ILE A 43 -8.17 -11.83 13.94
CA ILE A 43 -8.07 -10.48 13.36
C ILE A 43 -7.72 -10.57 11.87
N ILE A 44 -6.77 -11.40 11.53
CA ILE A 44 -6.38 -11.60 10.12
C ILE A 44 -7.49 -12.29 9.35
N ASP A 45 -8.08 -13.35 9.88
CA ASP A 45 -9.17 -14.10 9.25
C ASP A 45 -10.36 -13.20 8.87
N GLU A 46 -10.80 -12.36 9.80
CA GLU A 46 -11.99 -11.53 9.62
C GLU A 46 -11.72 -10.21 8.88
N GLN A 47 -10.50 -9.66 8.93
CA GLN A 47 -10.25 -8.28 8.51
C GLN A 47 -9.22 -8.12 7.39
N TYR A 48 -8.34 -9.10 7.18
CA TYR A 48 -7.37 -9.06 6.10
C TYR A 48 -8.07 -9.26 4.74
N CYS A 49 -7.74 -8.43 3.75
CA CYS A 49 -8.52 -8.37 2.52
C CYS A 49 -8.05 -9.29 1.38
N PHE A 50 -6.96 -10.03 1.55
CA PHE A 50 -6.36 -10.79 0.46
C PHE A 50 -6.28 -12.31 0.70
N LEU A 51 -7.00 -12.89 1.69
CA LEU A 51 -6.88 -14.32 1.98
C LEU A 51 -7.23 -15.18 0.77
N ASP A 52 -8.39 -14.97 0.15
CA ASP A 52 -8.81 -15.73 -1.03
C ASP A 52 -7.91 -15.48 -2.23
N TYR A 53 -7.49 -14.23 -2.46
CA TYR A 53 -6.55 -13.90 -3.53
C TYR A 53 -5.20 -14.64 -3.35
N LYS A 54 -4.67 -14.71 -2.12
CA LYS A 54 -3.43 -15.43 -1.83
C LYS A 54 -3.61 -16.95 -1.84
N HIS A 55 -4.82 -17.43 -1.56
CA HIS A 55 -5.17 -18.83 -1.79
C HIS A 55 -5.09 -19.18 -3.29
N GLU A 56 -5.65 -18.35 -4.15
CA GLU A 56 -5.60 -18.53 -5.61
C GLU A 56 -4.16 -18.45 -6.16
N GLU A 57 -3.35 -17.51 -5.67
CA GLU A 57 -2.01 -17.24 -6.20
C GLU A 57 -0.95 -18.26 -5.78
N TYR A 58 -0.99 -18.75 -4.56
CA TYR A 58 0.04 -19.67 -4.05
C TYR A 58 -0.48 -20.71 -3.04
N GLY A 59 -1.78 -20.92 -2.97
CA GLY A 59 -2.38 -21.97 -2.16
C GLY A 59 -2.38 -21.70 -0.65
N LEU A 60 -2.39 -20.43 -0.22
CA LEU A 60 -2.50 -20.08 1.20
C LEU A 60 -3.83 -20.58 1.74
N ASP A 61 -3.78 -21.45 2.75
CA ASP A 61 -4.94 -21.89 3.55
C ASP A 61 -4.75 -21.40 4.99
N TRP A 62 -5.58 -20.41 5.39
CA TRP A 62 -5.41 -19.75 6.69
C TRP A 62 -5.82 -20.66 7.86
N ASP A 63 -6.72 -21.61 7.65
CA ASP A 63 -7.08 -22.64 8.64
C ASP A 63 -5.95 -23.67 8.82
N GLU A 64 -5.27 -24.06 7.73
CA GLU A 64 -4.08 -24.91 7.83
C GLU A 64 -2.93 -24.16 8.52
N VAL A 65 -2.77 -22.85 8.28
CA VAL A 65 -1.81 -22.01 9.01
C VAL A 65 -2.13 -22.02 10.49
N HIS A 66 -3.40 -21.81 10.90
CA HIS A 66 -3.82 -21.94 12.30
C HIS A 66 -3.40 -23.28 12.91
N THR A 67 -3.76 -24.38 12.25
CA THR A 67 -3.48 -25.74 12.74
C THR A 67 -1.98 -25.99 12.95
N ARG A 68 -1.14 -25.50 12.03
CA ARG A 68 0.33 -25.66 12.12
C ARG A 68 0.93 -24.84 13.27
N TYR A 69 0.48 -23.59 13.41
CA TYR A 69 1.06 -22.67 14.39
C TYR A 69 0.51 -22.89 15.80
N ALA A 70 -0.75 -23.34 15.96
CA ALA A 70 -1.32 -23.70 17.25
C ALA A 70 -0.48 -24.78 17.97
N GLN A 71 0.13 -25.71 17.22
CA GLN A 71 1.02 -26.75 17.79
C GLN A 71 2.34 -26.20 18.35
N ARG A 72 2.70 -24.97 18.00
CA ARG A 72 3.91 -24.30 18.50
C ARG A 72 3.65 -23.47 19.77
N ILE A 73 2.38 -23.27 20.14
CA ILE A 73 1.97 -22.46 21.30
C ILE A 73 1.96 -23.35 22.53
N THR A 74 2.65 -22.94 23.60
CA THR A 74 2.63 -23.59 24.91
C THR A 74 2.29 -22.58 26.00
N PRO A 75 1.61 -23.01 27.10
CA PRO A 75 1.17 -22.08 28.15
C PRO A 75 2.30 -21.36 28.90
N ASP A 76 3.49 -21.92 28.89
CA ASP A 76 4.69 -21.47 29.60
C ASP A 76 5.76 -20.84 28.70
N MET A 77 5.44 -20.61 27.41
CA MET A 77 6.40 -19.98 26.50
C MET A 77 6.69 -18.51 26.87
N THR A 78 7.93 -18.06 26.58
CA THR A 78 8.30 -16.66 26.79
C THR A 78 7.66 -15.72 25.77
N TRP A 79 7.64 -14.44 26.07
CA TRP A 79 7.13 -13.42 25.15
C TRP A 79 7.95 -13.35 23.84
N GLU A 80 9.27 -13.56 23.94
CA GLU A 80 10.14 -13.62 22.77
C GLU A 80 9.78 -14.78 21.85
N ASN A 81 9.56 -15.98 22.43
CA ASN A 81 9.16 -17.15 21.66
C ASN A 81 7.76 -16.98 21.07
N LEU A 82 6.81 -16.38 21.81
CA LEU A 82 5.50 -16.06 21.29
C LEU A 82 5.61 -15.08 20.11
N TYR A 83 6.40 -14.01 20.25
CA TYR A 83 6.61 -13.03 19.18
C TYR A 83 7.19 -13.69 17.93
N GLU A 84 8.16 -14.58 18.07
CA GLU A 84 8.73 -15.32 16.94
C GLU A 84 7.67 -16.18 16.23
N VAL A 85 6.88 -16.96 16.99
CA VAL A 85 5.82 -17.81 16.42
C VAL A 85 4.76 -16.98 15.70
N LEU A 86 4.29 -15.89 16.32
CA LEU A 86 3.29 -15.02 15.72
C LEU A 86 3.83 -14.26 14.50
N SER A 87 5.09 -13.84 14.53
CA SER A 87 5.77 -13.20 13.39
C SER A 87 5.89 -14.16 12.19
N ASP A 88 6.29 -15.41 12.45
CA ASP A 88 6.35 -16.43 11.41
C ASP A 88 4.96 -16.67 10.79
N MET A 89 3.91 -16.78 11.63
CA MET A 89 2.54 -16.98 11.18
C MET A 89 2.08 -15.87 10.24
N VAL A 90 2.23 -14.61 10.62
CA VAL A 90 1.76 -13.51 9.78
C VAL A 90 2.63 -13.32 8.52
N ASN A 91 3.88 -13.76 8.52
CA ASN A 91 4.74 -13.73 7.34
C ASN A 91 4.33 -14.74 6.24
N GLU A 92 3.52 -15.76 6.57
CA GLU A 92 2.89 -16.64 5.56
C GLU A 92 2.02 -15.86 4.57
N LEU A 93 1.50 -14.70 5.00
CA LEU A 93 0.70 -13.81 4.15
C LEU A 93 1.51 -13.15 3.01
N ARG A 94 2.84 -13.18 3.06
CA ARG A 94 3.74 -12.60 2.05
C ARG A 94 3.37 -11.16 1.66
N ASP A 95 3.01 -10.35 2.66
CA ASP A 95 2.56 -8.97 2.49
C ASP A 95 3.43 -8.01 3.30
N GLY A 96 4.05 -7.04 2.63
CA GLY A 96 4.88 -6.02 3.28
C GLY A 96 4.09 -5.05 4.19
N HIS A 97 2.78 -4.98 4.06
CA HIS A 97 1.91 -4.21 4.94
C HIS A 97 1.52 -4.95 6.22
N VAL A 98 1.76 -6.27 6.30
CA VAL A 98 1.49 -7.05 7.51
C VAL A 98 2.69 -6.97 8.44
N ASN A 99 2.50 -6.28 9.57
CA ASN A 99 3.56 -6.03 10.53
C ASN A 99 3.04 -6.21 11.96
N LEU A 100 3.54 -7.19 12.68
CA LEU A 100 3.34 -7.35 14.13
C LEU A 100 4.40 -6.53 14.86
N SER A 101 3.98 -5.52 15.61
CA SER A 101 4.87 -4.61 16.35
C SER A 101 4.72 -4.80 17.86
N SER A 102 5.86 -4.89 18.56
CA SER A 102 5.97 -5.07 20.00
C SER A 102 7.21 -4.34 20.54
N SER A 103 7.43 -4.41 21.84
CA SER A 103 8.69 -3.96 22.45
C SER A 103 9.90 -4.83 22.08
N ILE A 104 9.67 -6.05 21.56
CA ILE A 104 10.71 -6.99 21.13
C ILE A 104 11.19 -6.63 19.72
N GLY A 105 10.28 -6.23 18.84
CA GLY A 105 10.59 -5.88 17.45
C GLY A 105 9.36 -5.63 16.60
N THR A 106 9.59 -5.50 15.30
CA THR A 106 8.52 -5.43 14.28
C THR A 106 8.79 -6.51 13.23
N SER A 107 7.82 -7.42 13.04
CA SER A 107 7.87 -8.42 11.97
C SER A 107 7.72 -7.74 10.61
N GLN A 108 8.40 -8.25 9.60
CA GLN A 108 8.35 -7.71 8.26
C GLN A 108 8.68 -8.78 7.22
N TYR A 109 7.75 -9.03 6.32
CA TYR A 109 8.04 -9.83 5.14
C TYR A 109 8.77 -8.99 4.08
N ARG A 110 9.97 -9.40 3.68
CA ARG A 110 10.87 -8.61 2.81
C ARG A 110 11.23 -9.31 1.49
N THR A 111 10.89 -10.57 1.33
CA THR A 111 11.31 -11.38 0.18
C THR A 111 10.87 -10.80 -1.17
N TRP A 112 9.76 -10.02 -1.19
CA TRP A 112 9.23 -9.38 -2.38
C TRP A 112 10.22 -8.39 -3.04
N PHE A 113 11.23 -7.90 -2.31
CA PHE A 113 12.30 -7.06 -2.85
C PHE A 113 13.70 -7.61 -2.57
N ASP A 114 13.96 -8.28 -1.44
CA ASP A 114 15.29 -8.79 -1.09
C ASP A 114 15.75 -9.96 -2.00
N ALA A 115 14.81 -10.67 -2.64
CA ALA A 115 15.10 -11.75 -3.58
C ALA A 115 15.38 -11.29 -5.03
N PHE A 116 15.35 -9.98 -5.29
CA PHE A 116 15.47 -9.40 -6.64
C PHE A 116 16.60 -8.38 -6.72
N PRO A 117 17.09 -8.05 -7.93
CA PRO A 117 18.07 -6.98 -8.12
C PRO A 117 17.57 -5.65 -7.55
N HIS A 118 18.47 -4.91 -6.88
CA HIS A 118 18.07 -3.63 -6.28
C HIS A 118 17.69 -2.59 -7.35
N ASN A 119 18.38 -2.61 -8.49
CA ASN A 119 18.09 -1.74 -9.65
C ASN A 119 18.10 -0.23 -9.33
N PHE A 120 18.89 0.18 -8.35
CA PHE A 120 19.08 1.57 -7.97
C PHE A 120 20.44 1.77 -7.30
N SER A 121 21.06 2.94 -7.52
CA SER A 121 22.30 3.34 -6.90
C SER A 121 22.34 4.86 -6.73
N ASP A 122 22.34 5.33 -5.47
CA ASP A 122 22.44 6.76 -5.13
C ASP A 122 23.69 7.41 -5.75
N SER A 123 24.80 6.69 -5.77
CA SER A 123 26.08 7.21 -6.31
C SER A 123 26.00 7.42 -7.82
N ILE A 124 25.36 6.50 -8.55
CA ILE A 124 25.17 6.66 -10.01
C ILE A 124 24.12 7.73 -10.29
N GLN A 125 23.00 7.73 -9.58
CA GLN A 125 21.97 8.78 -9.71
C GLN A 125 22.57 10.17 -9.53
N SER A 126 23.46 10.35 -8.54
CA SER A 126 24.16 11.62 -8.30
C SER A 126 24.99 12.09 -9.49
N ILE A 127 25.51 11.17 -10.34
CA ILE A 127 26.21 11.54 -11.57
C ILE A 127 25.23 12.19 -12.55
N TYR A 128 24.03 11.62 -12.74
CA TYR A 128 23.01 12.18 -13.63
C TYR A 128 22.41 13.49 -13.11
N LEU A 129 22.22 13.62 -11.81
CA LEU A 129 21.76 14.87 -11.20
C LEU A 129 22.75 16.02 -11.40
N GLY A 130 24.05 15.71 -11.42
CA GLY A 130 25.10 16.71 -11.56
C GLY A 130 25.24 17.60 -10.31
N LYS A 131 25.70 18.87 -10.50
CA LYS A 131 25.91 19.81 -9.40
C LYS A 131 24.79 20.84 -9.27
N ASP A 132 24.02 21.02 -10.32
CA ASP A 132 23.01 22.08 -10.44
C ASP A 132 21.57 21.57 -10.23
N TYR A 133 21.42 20.39 -9.58
CA TYR A 133 20.11 19.85 -9.25
C TYR A 133 19.40 20.73 -8.21
N VAL A 134 18.08 20.69 -8.23
CA VAL A 134 17.23 21.46 -7.31
C VAL A 134 16.40 20.49 -6.45
N ASN A 135 16.35 20.78 -5.15
CA ASN A 135 15.44 20.13 -4.21
C ASN A 135 14.20 21.01 -4.00
N SER A 136 13.02 20.44 -4.20
CA SER A 136 11.74 21.12 -4.01
C SER A 136 10.78 20.19 -3.25
N SER A 137 10.84 20.23 -1.93
CA SER A 137 9.95 19.51 -0.99
C SER A 137 9.61 18.09 -1.43
N GLY A 138 10.55 17.15 -1.23
CA GLY A 138 10.35 15.72 -1.58
C GLY A 138 10.59 15.37 -3.04
N LEU A 139 10.87 16.35 -3.89
CA LEU A 139 11.31 16.18 -5.27
C LEU A 139 12.74 16.67 -5.43
N THR A 140 13.55 15.89 -6.14
CA THR A 140 14.86 16.31 -6.62
C THR A 140 14.82 16.30 -8.14
N TYR A 141 15.20 17.40 -8.80
CA TYR A 141 15.12 17.47 -10.26
C TYR A 141 16.32 18.15 -10.89
N SER A 142 16.60 17.78 -12.12
CA SER A 142 17.59 18.39 -12.98
C SER A 142 17.22 18.23 -14.47
N ILE A 143 17.95 18.90 -15.35
CA ILE A 143 17.89 18.66 -16.80
C ILE A 143 19.12 17.84 -17.15
N LEU A 144 18.87 16.61 -17.65
CA LEU A 144 19.92 15.70 -18.10
C LEU A 144 20.55 16.20 -19.42
N GLU A 145 21.72 15.63 -19.73
CA GLU A 145 22.25 15.74 -21.09
C GLU A 145 21.16 15.36 -22.09
N ASN A 146 21.13 15.93 -23.24
CA ASN A 146 20.09 15.68 -24.26
C ASN A 146 18.72 16.34 -24.00
N ASN A 147 18.62 17.34 -23.14
CA ASN A 147 17.38 18.10 -22.89
C ASN A 147 16.20 17.24 -22.39
N ILE A 148 16.49 16.28 -21.52
CA ILE A 148 15.46 15.45 -20.85
C ILE A 148 15.35 15.92 -19.39
N GLY A 149 14.13 16.23 -18.95
CA GLY A 149 13.85 16.50 -17.55
C GLY A 149 13.92 15.21 -16.72
N TYR A 150 14.47 15.31 -15.53
CA TYR A 150 14.53 14.21 -14.57
C TYR A 150 14.00 14.67 -13.22
N ILE A 151 13.05 13.93 -12.69
CA ILE A 151 12.50 14.12 -11.34
C ILE A 151 12.71 12.84 -10.57
N TYR A 152 13.38 12.89 -9.44
CA TYR A 152 13.40 11.82 -8.44
C TYR A 152 12.40 12.12 -7.33
N CYS A 153 11.52 11.18 -7.04
CA CYS A 153 10.58 11.20 -5.95
C CYS A 153 10.83 9.96 -5.08
N GLY A 154 11.66 10.11 -4.04
CA GLY A 154 12.06 9.01 -3.17
C GLY A 154 11.02 8.62 -2.10
N SER A 155 9.99 9.45 -1.87
CA SER A 155 8.92 9.14 -0.92
C SER A 155 7.69 10.02 -1.13
N PHE A 156 6.51 9.44 -1.02
CA PHE A 156 5.25 10.16 -0.94
C PHE A 156 4.85 10.56 0.50
N SER A 157 5.67 10.25 1.49
CA SER A 157 5.50 10.78 2.86
C SER A 157 5.92 12.24 3.00
N SER A 158 6.69 12.76 2.04
CA SER A 158 7.11 14.16 2.00
C SER A 158 5.95 15.08 1.60
N GLY A 159 5.97 16.31 2.08
CA GLY A 159 4.94 17.32 1.81
C GLY A 159 5.03 17.94 0.41
N ILE A 160 4.80 17.15 -0.64
CA ILE A 160 4.75 17.62 -2.03
C ILE A 160 3.44 18.40 -2.23
N GLY A 161 3.55 19.71 -2.44
CA GLY A 161 2.41 20.60 -2.67
C GLY A 161 2.31 21.09 -4.12
N ASP A 162 1.19 21.74 -4.47
CA ASP A 162 0.97 22.24 -5.82
C ASP A 162 2.03 23.25 -6.26
N GLY A 163 2.46 24.15 -5.35
CA GLY A 163 3.52 25.12 -5.66
C GLY A 163 4.87 24.48 -5.98
N ASN A 164 5.24 23.39 -5.29
CA ASN A 164 6.47 22.64 -5.59
C ASN A 164 6.39 21.94 -6.95
N LEU A 165 5.22 21.35 -7.27
CA LEU A 165 4.98 20.72 -8.56
C LEU A 165 4.99 21.76 -9.69
N ASP A 166 4.37 22.92 -9.51
CA ASP A 166 4.38 24.00 -10.49
C ASP A 166 5.79 24.52 -10.73
N GLN A 167 6.57 24.75 -9.67
CA GLN A 167 7.97 25.15 -9.76
C GLN A 167 8.78 24.13 -10.56
N THR A 168 8.68 22.85 -10.22
CA THR A 168 9.43 21.77 -10.86
C THR A 168 9.06 21.63 -12.34
N LEU A 169 7.76 21.54 -12.66
CA LEU A 169 7.31 21.37 -14.04
C LEU A 169 7.55 22.61 -14.90
N ASN A 170 7.48 23.81 -14.33
CA ASN A 170 7.85 25.03 -15.04
C ASN A 170 9.34 25.07 -15.39
N ALA A 171 10.20 24.68 -14.46
CA ALA A 171 11.65 24.63 -14.72
C ALA A 171 12.00 23.61 -15.81
N LEU A 172 11.28 22.50 -15.88
CA LEU A 172 11.49 21.43 -16.86
C LEU A 172 10.70 21.63 -18.16
N ALA A 173 9.86 22.65 -18.28
CA ALA A 173 8.99 22.88 -19.44
C ALA A 173 9.72 22.97 -20.78
N VAL A 174 11.00 23.35 -20.75
CA VAL A 174 11.89 23.45 -21.92
C VAL A 174 12.35 22.08 -22.44
N CYS A 175 12.26 21.02 -21.64
CA CYS A 175 12.72 19.69 -21.98
C CYS A 175 11.80 19.01 -23.00
N ASP A 176 12.38 18.08 -23.80
CA ASP A 176 11.66 17.35 -24.85
C ASP A 176 10.83 16.19 -24.27
N GLY A 177 11.26 15.63 -23.16
CA GLY A 177 10.62 14.54 -22.43
C GLY A 177 10.95 14.58 -20.95
N LEU A 178 10.29 13.76 -20.14
CA LEU A 178 10.45 13.73 -18.69
C LEU A 178 10.62 12.30 -18.18
N ILE A 179 11.58 12.11 -17.29
CA ILE A 179 11.74 10.89 -16.49
C ILE A 179 11.25 11.20 -15.07
N ILE A 180 10.33 10.37 -14.57
CA ILE A 180 9.90 10.38 -13.17
C ILE A 180 10.45 9.10 -12.54
N ASP A 181 11.47 9.24 -11.70
CA ASP A 181 12.10 8.11 -11.03
C ASP A 181 11.47 7.91 -9.65
N VAL A 182 10.76 6.80 -9.49
CA VAL A 182 10.14 6.38 -8.24
C VAL A 182 10.74 5.07 -7.73
N ARG A 183 11.93 4.72 -8.19
CA ARG A 183 12.69 3.59 -7.63
C ARG A 183 13.02 3.89 -6.16
N ASP A 184 13.01 2.84 -5.33
CA ASP A 184 13.20 2.92 -3.88
C ASP A 184 12.19 3.82 -3.13
N ASN A 185 11.11 4.21 -3.78
CA ASN A 185 10.01 4.91 -3.13
C ASN A 185 9.04 3.88 -2.49
N GLY A 186 9.15 3.67 -1.20
CA GLY A 186 8.31 2.74 -0.43
C GLY A 186 6.86 3.22 -0.21
N GLY A 187 6.44 4.31 -0.85
CA GLY A 187 5.09 4.84 -0.74
C GLY A 187 4.94 6.03 0.21
N GLY A 188 3.85 6.08 0.92
CA GLY A 188 3.48 7.17 1.82
C GLY A 188 2.03 7.58 1.66
N ASN A 189 1.76 8.85 1.39
CA ASN A 189 0.42 9.39 1.30
C ASN A 189 -0.16 9.26 -0.12
N LEU A 190 -1.28 8.55 -0.27
CA LEU A 190 -1.99 8.38 -1.54
C LEU A 190 -2.38 9.72 -2.17
N THR A 191 -2.82 10.70 -1.37
CA THR A 191 -3.20 12.02 -1.90
C THR A 191 -2.00 12.74 -2.52
N THR A 192 -0.80 12.55 -1.97
CA THR A 192 0.44 13.12 -2.53
C THR A 192 0.79 12.44 -3.87
N ALA A 193 0.67 11.12 -3.94
CA ALA A 193 0.86 10.35 -5.16
C ALA A 193 -0.12 10.77 -6.26
N GLN A 194 -1.40 10.89 -5.94
CA GLN A 194 -2.47 11.32 -6.86
C GLN A 194 -2.27 12.76 -7.33
N LYS A 195 -1.79 13.69 -6.48
CA LYS A 195 -1.44 15.05 -6.90
C LYS A 195 -0.35 15.09 -7.95
N LEU A 196 0.67 14.24 -7.82
CA LEU A 196 1.72 14.14 -8.84
C LEU A 196 1.14 13.54 -10.14
N ALA A 197 0.36 12.44 -10.07
CA ALA A 197 -0.27 11.84 -11.24
C ALA A 197 -1.21 12.81 -11.97
N ALA A 198 -1.97 13.63 -11.26
CA ALA A 198 -2.88 14.63 -11.81
C ALA A 198 -2.21 15.67 -12.73
N ARG A 199 -0.87 15.76 -12.70
CA ARG A 199 -0.09 16.63 -13.56
C ARG A 199 0.13 16.06 -14.98
N PHE A 200 -0.26 14.81 -15.24
CA PHE A 200 0.04 14.11 -16.49
C PHE A 200 -1.19 13.84 -17.35
N THR A 201 -2.36 14.28 -16.95
CA THR A 201 -3.59 14.17 -17.72
C THR A 201 -4.28 15.52 -17.92
N ASN A 202 -5.06 15.65 -19.03
CA ASN A 202 -5.93 16.79 -19.30
C ASN A 202 -7.42 16.47 -19.09
N GLU A 203 -7.74 15.22 -18.80
CA GLU A 203 -9.10 14.75 -18.61
C GLU A 203 -9.23 13.88 -17.37
N ARG A 204 -10.45 13.67 -16.90
CA ARG A 204 -10.75 12.76 -15.82
C ARG A 204 -10.56 11.32 -16.29
N VAL A 205 -9.64 10.60 -15.69
CA VAL A 205 -9.28 9.21 -16.05
C VAL A 205 -9.65 8.26 -14.93
N LEU A 206 -10.36 7.17 -15.27
CA LEU A 206 -10.55 6.04 -14.36
C LEU A 206 -9.21 5.32 -14.20
N VAL A 207 -8.73 5.23 -12.96
CA VAL A 207 -7.44 4.58 -12.65
C VAL A 207 -7.60 3.29 -11.87
N GLY A 208 -8.81 2.93 -11.47
CA GLY A 208 -9.07 1.67 -10.80
C GLY A 208 -10.33 1.68 -9.95
N TYR A 209 -10.38 0.69 -9.06
CA TYR A 209 -11.48 0.50 -8.13
C TYR A 209 -10.96 0.18 -6.74
N MET A 210 -11.77 0.46 -5.73
CA MET A 210 -11.49 0.15 -4.34
C MET A 210 -12.69 -0.52 -3.70
N TYR A 211 -12.46 -1.55 -2.91
CA TYR A 211 -13.44 -2.18 -2.05
C TYR A 211 -13.20 -1.84 -0.58
N HIS A 212 -14.23 -2.03 0.23
CA HIS A 212 -14.13 -2.00 1.69
C HIS A 212 -14.74 -3.25 2.27
N LYS A 213 -14.11 -3.82 3.30
CA LYS A 213 -14.71 -4.91 4.07
C LYS A 213 -16.03 -4.44 4.70
N THR A 214 -17.06 -5.29 4.65
CA THR A 214 -18.40 -5.05 5.19
C THR A 214 -18.83 -6.07 6.21
N GLY A 215 -18.07 -7.15 6.38
CA GLY A 215 -18.33 -8.24 7.31
C GLY A 215 -17.08 -9.10 7.54
N PRO A 216 -17.19 -10.16 8.37
CA PRO A 216 -16.07 -11.02 8.75
C PRO A 216 -15.69 -12.07 7.67
N GLY A 217 -16.57 -12.41 6.76
CA GLY A 217 -16.29 -13.39 5.70
C GLY A 217 -15.22 -12.87 4.74
N HIS A 218 -14.39 -13.76 4.18
CA HIS A 218 -13.26 -13.39 3.33
C HIS A 218 -13.70 -12.52 2.13
N ASN A 219 -14.89 -12.76 1.57
CA ASN A 219 -15.45 -12.04 0.43
C ASN A 219 -16.53 -11.01 0.81
N ASP A 220 -16.67 -10.69 2.08
CA ASP A 220 -17.61 -9.66 2.54
C ASP A 220 -17.09 -8.26 2.18
N PHE A 221 -17.27 -7.85 0.94
CA PHE A 221 -16.87 -6.54 0.43
C PHE A 221 -18.06 -5.70 -0.01
N SER A 222 -17.87 -4.38 0.00
CA SER A 222 -18.77 -3.44 -0.64
C SER A 222 -18.76 -3.60 -2.15
N GLU A 223 -19.73 -2.99 -2.85
CA GLU A 223 -19.60 -2.75 -4.28
C GLU A 223 -18.32 -1.96 -4.60
N PRO A 224 -17.66 -2.26 -5.74
CA PRO A 224 -16.42 -1.57 -6.13
C PRO A 224 -16.69 -0.09 -6.40
N LYS A 225 -15.93 0.77 -5.74
CA LYS A 225 -16.00 2.22 -5.94
C LYS A 225 -14.95 2.64 -6.96
N PRO A 226 -15.34 3.28 -8.08
CA PRO A 226 -14.37 3.75 -9.05
C PRO A 226 -13.48 4.86 -8.47
N VAL A 227 -12.20 4.79 -8.78
CA VAL A 227 -11.19 5.77 -8.43
C VAL A 227 -10.77 6.52 -9.68
N TYR A 228 -10.82 7.84 -9.63
CA TYR A 228 -10.49 8.72 -10.76
C TYR A 228 -9.35 9.66 -10.41
N ILE A 229 -8.53 9.98 -11.38
CA ILE A 229 -7.63 11.12 -11.36
C ILE A 229 -8.26 12.25 -12.19
N ASP A 230 -8.55 13.35 -11.53
CA ASP A 230 -8.96 14.60 -12.21
C ASP A 230 -7.70 15.41 -12.57
N PRO A 231 -7.69 16.13 -13.71
CA PRO A 231 -6.55 16.95 -14.10
C PRO A 231 -6.29 18.06 -13.08
N SER A 232 -5.03 18.31 -12.76
CA SER A 232 -4.64 19.41 -11.89
C SER A 232 -4.99 20.78 -12.54
N ASN A 233 -5.35 21.75 -11.70
CA ASN A 233 -5.51 23.14 -12.12
C ASN A 233 -4.17 23.86 -12.32
N GLY A 234 -3.05 23.33 -11.81
CA GLY A 234 -1.72 23.86 -11.99
C GLY A 234 -1.05 23.41 -13.29
N ILE A 235 0.26 23.61 -13.38
CA ILE A 235 1.06 23.23 -14.56
C ILE A 235 0.98 21.72 -14.78
N ARG A 236 0.68 21.30 -16.01
CA ARG A 236 0.59 19.90 -16.41
C ARG A 236 1.60 19.57 -17.49
N TRP A 237 2.14 18.36 -17.44
CA TRP A 237 3.07 17.82 -18.42
C TRP A 237 2.32 17.02 -19.47
N GLN A 238 2.40 17.43 -20.74
CA GLN A 238 1.67 16.82 -21.84
C GLN A 238 2.57 16.17 -22.91
N LYS A 239 3.89 16.30 -22.74
CA LYS A 239 4.85 15.60 -23.60
C LYS A 239 5.04 14.16 -23.09
N LYS A 240 5.83 13.37 -23.83
CA LYS A 240 6.18 12.01 -23.38
C LYS A 240 6.82 12.03 -21.99
N ALA A 241 6.48 11.03 -21.19
CA ALA A 241 7.07 10.79 -19.88
C ALA A 241 7.39 9.31 -19.72
N VAL A 242 8.45 9.03 -18.97
CA VAL A 242 8.83 7.68 -18.55
C VAL A 242 8.78 7.62 -17.03
N VAL A 243 8.20 6.58 -16.46
CA VAL A 243 8.27 6.29 -15.03
C VAL A 243 9.25 5.14 -14.82
N LEU A 244 10.29 5.37 -14.00
CA LEU A 244 11.24 4.33 -13.61
C LEU A 244 10.77 3.64 -12.34
N THR A 245 10.71 2.31 -12.38
CA THR A 245 10.22 1.47 -11.29
C THR A 245 11.20 0.38 -10.90
N ASN A 246 11.18 -0.04 -9.64
CA ASN A 246 11.85 -1.25 -9.17
C ASN A 246 11.00 -1.95 -8.10
N ARG A 247 11.49 -3.08 -7.56
CA ARG A 247 10.79 -3.85 -6.52
C ARG A 247 10.48 -3.05 -5.24
N ARG A 248 11.17 -1.94 -5.00
CA ARG A 248 10.91 -1.07 -3.85
C ARG A 248 9.96 0.09 -4.16
N SER A 249 9.46 0.21 -5.39
CA SER A 249 8.30 1.05 -5.71
C SER A 249 7.04 0.39 -5.15
N TYR A 250 6.60 0.79 -3.94
CA TYR A 250 5.66 0.03 -3.12
C TYR A 250 4.52 0.91 -2.57
N SER A 251 3.36 0.32 -2.25
CA SER A 251 2.25 0.98 -1.56
C SER A 251 1.70 2.17 -2.38
N ALA A 252 1.65 3.40 -1.84
CA ALA A 252 1.20 4.58 -2.57
C ALA A 252 1.97 4.83 -3.87
N THR A 253 3.21 4.32 -3.97
CA THR A 253 3.98 4.37 -5.22
C THR A 253 3.45 3.37 -6.24
N ASN A 254 3.01 2.20 -5.81
CA ASN A 254 2.33 1.24 -6.68
C ASN A 254 1.01 1.83 -7.25
N ASP A 255 0.23 2.55 -6.42
CA ASP A 255 -0.97 3.28 -6.86
C ASP A 255 -0.63 4.42 -7.84
N PHE A 256 0.45 5.17 -7.57
CA PHE A 256 0.98 6.17 -8.51
C PHE A 256 1.32 5.54 -9.87
N VAL A 257 2.06 4.44 -9.87
CA VAL A 257 2.46 3.72 -11.10
C VAL A 257 1.23 3.20 -11.84
N ASN A 258 0.25 2.63 -11.12
CA ASN A 258 -1.03 2.22 -11.71
C ASN A 258 -1.74 3.40 -12.38
N SER A 259 -1.82 4.55 -11.72
CA SER A 259 -2.44 5.75 -12.28
C SER A 259 -1.70 6.24 -13.53
N MET A 260 -0.36 6.31 -13.47
CA MET A 260 0.48 6.74 -14.60
C MET A 260 0.36 5.80 -15.80
N ASN A 261 0.17 4.50 -15.57
CA ASN A 261 -0.04 3.50 -16.61
C ASN A 261 -1.34 3.71 -17.44
N GLN A 262 -2.27 4.49 -16.92
CA GLN A 262 -3.51 4.82 -17.65
C GLN A 262 -3.36 6.03 -18.59
N PHE A 263 -2.23 6.71 -18.58
CA PHE A 263 -2.03 7.92 -19.38
C PHE A 263 -1.27 7.60 -20.67
N PRO A 264 -1.80 7.99 -21.86
CA PRO A 264 -1.25 7.55 -23.16
C PRO A 264 0.14 8.14 -23.49
N ASN A 265 0.58 9.16 -22.78
CA ASN A 265 1.88 9.79 -22.95
C ASN A 265 2.95 9.25 -21.99
N VAL A 266 2.62 8.21 -21.20
CA VAL A 266 3.51 7.62 -20.19
C VAL A 266 3.94 6.23 -20.63
N THR A 267 5.19 5.87 -20.37
CA THR A 267 5.76 4.54 -20.52
C THR A 267 6.43 4.12 -19.22
N LEU A 268 6.14 2.93 -18.73
CA LEU A 268 6.79 2.35 -17.55
C LEU A 268 8.08 1.60 -17.97
N VAL A 269 9.20 1.89 -17.33
CA VAL A 269 10.50 1.29 -17.63
C VAL A 269 11.16 0.81 -16.33
N GLY A 270 11.73 -0.38 -16.36
CA GLY A 270 12.51 -0.91 -15.25
C GLY A 270 12.11 -2.31 -14.82
N ASP A 271 12.00 -2.57 -13.52
CA ASP A 271 11.50 -3.82 -12.97
C ASP A 271 10.07 -3.67 -12.45
N LYS A 272 9.42 -4.80 -12.25
CA LYS A 272 8.11 -4.89 -11.62
C LYS A 272 8.10 -4.13 -10.30
N THR A 273 7.01 -3.42 -9.99
CA THR A 273 6.83 -2.76 -8.69
C THR A 273 6.70 -3.80 -7.57
N GLY A 274 6.81 -3.35 -6.33
CA GLY A 274 6.68 -4.23 -5.17
C GLY A 274 5.24 -4.54 -4.76
N GLY A 275 4.25 -3.86 -5.33
CA GLY A 275 2.85 -4.06 -4.98
C GLY A 275 2.40 -3.32 -3.72
N GLY A 276 1.67 -4.02 -2.83
CA GLY A 276 1.11 -3.43 -1.62
C GLY A 276 -0.10 -2.55 -1.88
N SER A 277 -1.13 -3.11 -2.52
CA SER A 277 -2.32 -2.38 -2.99
C SER A 277 -3.49 -2.37 -2.01
N GLY A 278 -3.32 -2.91 -0.79
CA GLY A 278 -4.32 -2.85 0.27
C GLY A 278 -4.11 -1.65 1.18
N LEU A 279 -5.14 -0.81 1.39
CA LEU A 279 -5.04 0.25 2.40
C LEU A 279 -4.85 -0.39 3.78
N PRO A 280 -3.75 -0.08 4.49
CA PRO A 280 -3.49 -0.71 5.77
C PRO A 280 -4.39 -0.18 6.87
N PHE A 281 -4.81 -1.09 7.74
CA PHE A 281 -5.47 -0.85 9.00
C PHE A 281 -4.61 -1.41 10.15
N SER A 282 -4.88 -1.02 11.39
CA SER A 282 -4.19 -1.54 12.56
C SER A 282 -5.18 -1.97 13.62
N SER A 283 -4.86 -3.07 14.29
CA SER A 283 -5.58 -3.60 15.44
C SER A 283 -4.59 -3.96 16.54
N GLU A 284 -5.08 -4.37 17.70
CA GLU A 284 -4.28 -4.73 18.85
C GLU A 284 -4.72 -6.09 19.38
N ILE A 285 -3.75 -6.92 19.80
CA ILE A 285 -4.01 -8.19 20.48
C ILE A 285 -3.92 -8.04 22.00
N PRO A 286 -4.45 -8.96 22.81
CA PRO A 286 -4.61 -8.80 24.25
C PRO A 286 -3.37 -8.38 25.04
N CYS A 287 -2.17 -8.77 24.60
CA CYS A 287 -0.91 -8.37 25.23
C CYS A 287 -0.45 -6.93 24.91
N GLY A 288 -1.21 -6.17 24.12
CA GLY A 288 -0.89 -4.81 23.73
C GLY A 288 0.06 -4.71 22.52
N TRP A 289 0.29 -5.82 21.81
CA TRP A 289 1.03 -5.76 20.54
C TRP A 289 0.10 -5.33 19.41
N SER A 290 0.61 -4.47 18.53
CA SER A 290 -0.14 -3.95 17.38
C SER A 290 0.11 -4.79 16.15
N ILE A 291 -0.95 -5.15 15.44
CA ILE A 291 -0.90 -5.76 14.11
C ILE A 291 -1.41 -4.77 13.06
N ARG A 292 -0.60 -4.49 12.05
CA ARG A 292 -0.97 -3.73 10.86
C ARG A 292 -1.17 -4.71 9.70
N PHE A 293 -2.19 -4.49 8.87
CA PHE A 293 -2.53 -5.39 7.75
C PHE A 293 -3.33 -4.66 6.68
N SER A 294 -3.35 -5.20 5.46
CA SER A 294 -4.15 -4.70 4.33
C SER A 294 -5.64 -4.98 4.55
N ALA A 295 -6.51 -3.95 4.48
CA ALA A 295 -7.94 -4.04 4.78
C ALA A 295 -8.86 -3.66 3.62
N SER A 296 -8.38 -2.94 2.60
CA SER A 296 -9.18 -2.48 1.46
C SER A 296 -8.41 -2.70 0.17
N PRO A 297 -8.77 -3.71 -0.64
CA PRO A 297 -8.05 -4.00 -1.88
C PRO A 297 -8.31 -2.91 -2.91
N MET A 298 -7.25 -2.56 -3.65
CA MET A 298 -7.27 -1.65 -4.78
C MET A 298 -6.94 -2.44 -6.06
N LEU A 299 -7.71 -2.17 -7.11
CA LEU A 299 -7.61 -2.87 -8.38
C LEU A 299 -7.37 -1.87 -9.53
N ASP A 300 -6.82 -2.37 -10.63
CA ASP A 300 -6.71 -1.60 -11.85
C ASP A 300 -8.08 -1.37 -12.54
N PRO A 301 -8.17 -0.59 -13.63
CA PRO A 301 -9.42 -0.42 -14.37
C PRO A 301 -9.98 -1.71 -14.98
N GLY A 302 -9.15 -2.73 -15.18
CA GLY A 302 -9.54 -4.06 -15.65
C GLY A 302 -10.01 -4.99 -14.52
N MET A 303 -10.10 -4.50 -13.28
CA MET A 303 -10.45 -5.26 -12.08
C MET A 303 -9.39 -6.32 -11.68
N ASN A 304 -8.14 -6.13 -12.10
CA ASN A 304 -7.05 -7.00 -11.69
C ASN A 304 -6.44 -6.52 -10.37
N GLN A 305 -6.01 -7.47 -9.55
CA GLN A 305 -5.31 -7.21 -8.29
C GLN A 305 -3.93 -6.59 -8.55
N LEU A 306 -3.56 -5.61 -7.71
CA LEU A 306 -2.28 -4.91 -7.78
C LEU A 306 -1.33 -5.29 -6.64
N GLU A 307 -1.73 -6.23 -5.79
CA GLU A 307 -1.01 -6.60 -4.56
C GLU A 307 0.40 -7.10 -4.84
N PHE A 308 0.60 -7.87 -5.91
CA PHE A 308 1.92 -8.40 -6.29
C PHE A 308 2.66 -7.54 -7.33
N GLY A 309 2.26 -6.28 -7.47
CA GLY A 309 2.94 -5.29 -8.29
C GLY A 309 2.51 -5.23 -9.74
N ILE A 310 3.04 -4.24 -10.43
CA ILE A 310 2.74 -3.87 -11.81
C ILE A 310 3.99 -4.12 -12.64
N ASP A 311 3.84 -4.87 -13.72
CA ASP A 311 4.92 -5.07 -14.67
C ASP A 311 5.14 -3.80 -15.52
N PRO A 312 6.40 -3.42 -15.81
CA PRO A 312 6.68 -2.30 -16.69
C PRO A 312 6.42 -2.65 -18.15
N ASP A 313 6.16 -1.64 -18.98
CA ASP A 313 6.07 -1.80 -20.44
C ASP A 313 7.40 -2.28 -21.03
N ILE A 314 8.52 -1.79 -20.49
CA ILE A 314 9.88 -2.16 -20.89
C ILE A 314 10.63 -2.64 -19.67
N LYS A 315 10.79 -3.98 -19.58
CA LYS A 315 11.57 -4.58 -18.50
C LYS A 315 13.06 -4.42 -18.79
N VAL A 316 13.78 -3.83 -17.84
CA VAL A 316 15.23 -3.67 -17.88
C VAL A 316 15.81 -3.62 -16.46
N ASP A 317 16.91 -4.32 -16.26
CA ASP A 317 17.69 -4.29 -15.02
C ASP A 317 18.96 -3.46 -15.20
N MET A 318 19.52 -2.93 -14.13
CA MET A 318 20.85 -2.33 -14.14
C MET A 318 21.92 -3.40 -14.42
N THR A 319 22.73 -3.20 -15.45
CA THR A 319 23.80 -4.15 -15.80
C THR A 319 25.08 -3.83 -15.03
N SER A 320 25.84 -4.88 -14.66
CA SER A 320 27.14 -4.71 -14.01
C SER A 320 28.13 -3.93 -14.88
N GLU A 321 28.01 -4.03 -16.21
CA GLU A 321 28.85 -3.32 -17.17
C GLU A 321 28.58 -1.80 -17.13
N ASP A 322 27.31 -1.39 -17.13
CA ASP A 322 26.94 0.01 -17.05
C ASP A 322 27.29 0.59 -15.68
N ILE A 323 26.99 -0.14 -14.59
CA ILE A 323 27.38 0.25 -13.23
C ILE A 323 28.89 0.54 -13.13
N ALA A 324 29.72 -0.34 -13.69
CA ALA A 324 31.18 -0.16 -13.70
C ALA A 324 31.63 1.08 -14.48
N ARG A 325 30.81 1.55 -15.43
CA ARG A 325 31.04 2.79 -16.22
C ARG A 325 30.38 4.03 -15.60
N GLY A 326 29.75 3.91 -14.42
CA GLY A 326 28.99 4.98 -13.80
C GLY A 326 27.71 5.33 -14.55
N LYS A 327 27.12 4.36 -15.28
CA LYS A 327 25.88 4.52 -16.02
C LYS A 327 24.73 3.77 -15.34
N ASP A 328 23.55 4.33 -15.45
CA ASP A 328 22.29 3.72 -15.06
C ASP A 328 21.58 3.20 -16.31
N THR A 329 21.53 1.87 -16.47
CA THR A 329 20.95 1.23 -17.66
C THR A 329 19.48 1.62 -17.84
N MET A 330 18.74 1.83 -16.73
CA MET A 330 17.33 2.20 -16.76
C MET A 330 17.13 3.66 -17.20
N ILE A 331 17.94 4.59 -16.69
CA ILE A 331 17.92 6.01 -17.15
C ILE A 331 18.31 6.09 -18.63
N GLU A 332 19.36 5.37 -19.06
CA GLU A 332 19.78 5.33 -20.47
C GLU A 332 18.66 4.79 -21.37
N THR A 333 17.97 3.73 -20.92
CA THR A 333 16.81 3.18 -21.66
C THR A 333 15.66 4.19 -21.72
N ALA A 334 15.34 4.84 -20.63
CA ALA A 334 14.32 5.90 -20.61
C ALA A 334 14.64 7.05 -21.57
N CYS A 335 15.90 7.46 -21.63
CA CYS A 335 16.37 8.47 -22.58
C CYS A 335 16.17 8.04 -24.04
N LYS A 336 16.44 6.76 -24.38
CA LYS A 336 16.19 6.22 -25.71
C LYS A 336 14.69 6.24 -26.05
N VAL A 337 13.84 5.77 -25.14
CA VAL A 337 12.37 5.76 -25.31
C VAL A 337 11.84 7.18 -25.56
N LEU A 338 12.27 8.16 -24.80
CA LEU A 338 11.82 9.54 -24.95
C LEU A 338 12.27 10.17 -26.28
N LYS A 339 13.38 9.72 -26.84
CA LYS A 339 13.92 10.19 -28.12
C LYS A 339 13.48 9.36 -29.32
N ASN A 340 12.67 8.31 -29.13
CA ASN A 340 12.29 7.34 -30.18
C ASN A 340 13.53 6.72 -30.85
N LEU A 341 14.57 6.43 -30.10
CA LEU A 341 15.78 5.74 -30.58
C LEU A 341 15.63 4.24 -30.23
N ASP A 342 15.85 3.38 -31.22
CA ASP A 342 15.85 1.93 -31.05
C ASP A 342 17.08 1.42 -30.25
#